data_738ad7d0fcdd117d0dae4e96daf3a213
#
_entry.id   738ad7d0fcdd117d0dae4e96daf3a213
#
_cell.length_a   1.000
_cell.length_b   1.000
_cell.length_c   1.000
_cell.angle_alpha   90.00
_cell.angle_beta   90.00
_cell.angle_gamma   90.00
#
_symmetry.space_group_name_H-M   'P 1'
#
loop_
_entity.id
_entity.type
_entity.pdbx_description
1 polymer ?
#
loop_
_entity_poly.entity_id
_entity_poly.type
_entity_poly.pdbx_seq_one_letter_code
_entity_poly.pdbx_strand_id
1 'polypeptide(L)'
;YTEDANNLHKIKIKAWKGPDYITDPETDVAGVDWILGTHWWPYQRGTFVTPPFAGYLSGHSTFSRAAAEVMTLITGSEFFPGGMGTFDITANDFLVFEDGPSASFTLQWATYRDASDQTSLSRIWGGIHPPIDDIKGRIIGEKIGVESFNLALQYFSGTLSNNDVALLSNEPRLFPSPFQNEFNITVKNQDAEVVKIFTIDGKLIMKTKLIANDINTIQTAHLTTGVYFAQILRNDASVIITKKIMKK
;
A
#
# COMPACT_ATOMS: atom_id res chain seq x y z
N TYR A 1 27.64 -29.09 -2.17
CA TYR A 1 29.06 -29.06 -2.63
C TYR A 1 29.17 -29.86 -3.90
N THR A 2 30.16 -29.52 -4.75
CA THR A 2 30.43 -30.29 -5.98
C THR A 2 31.50 -31.38 -5.70
N GLU A 3 31.36 -32.53 -6.35
CA GLU A 3 32.32 -33.64 -6.36
C GLU A 3 33.21 -33.63 -7.62
N ASP A 4 33.00 -32.66 -8.54
CA ASP A 4 33.83 -32.46 -9.72
C ASP A 4 35.28 -32.20 -9.29
N ALA A 5 36.23 -32.94 -9.83
CA ALA A 5 37.65 -32.90 -9.48
C ALA A 5 38.27 -31.48 -9.60
N ASN A 6 37.78 -30.68 -10.56
CA ASN A 6 38.27 -29.30 -10.76
C ASN A 6 37.60 -28.27 -9.81
N ASN A 7 36.50 -28.65 -9.18
CA ASN A 7 35.67 -27.77 -8.35
C ASN A 7 35.35 -28.40 -6.98
N LEU A 8 36.18 -29.33 -6.52
CA LEU A 8 35.96 -30.11 -5.31
C LEU A 8 35.67 -29.19 -4.12
N HIS A 9 34.61 -29.52 -3.36
CA HIS A 9 34.14 -28.77 -2.19
C HIS A 9 33.64 -27.32 -2.45
N LYS A 10 33.55 -26.87 -3.69
CA LYS A 10 32.88 -25.59 -3.98
C LYS A 10 31.36 -25.71 -3.80
N ILE A 11 30.72 -24.62 -3.45
CA ILE A 11 29.29 -24.55 -3.30
C ILE A 11 28.61 -24.57 -4.67
N LYS A 12 27.65 -25.48 -4.85
CA LYS A 12 26.69 -25.49 -5.96
C LYS A 12 25.35 -24.95 -5.51
N ILE A 13 24.71 -24.17 -6.36
CA ILE A 13 23.38 -23.60 -6.15
C ILE A 13 22.54 -23.82 -7.42
N LYS A 14 21.23 -23.98 -7.25
CA LYS A 14 20.28 -23.97 -8.37
C LYS A 14 19.82 -22.53 -8.58
N ALA A 15 20.25 -21.91 -9.66
CA ALA A 15 19.99 -20.50 -9.94
C ALA A 15 19.95 -20.25 -11.46
N TRP A 16 19.51 -19.04 -11.82
CA TRP A 16 19.64 -18.54 -13.19
C TRP A 16 21.10 -18.60 -13.63
N LYS A 17 21.34 -19.09 -14.84
CA LYS A 17 22.72 -19.33 -15.33
C LYS A 17 23.51 -18.06 -15.59
N GLY A 18 22.83 -16.91 -15.72
CA GLY A 18 23.47 -15.62 -15.88
C GLY A 18 23.50 -15.12 -17.34
N PRO A 19 23.96 -13.87 -17.53
CA PRO A 19 23.90 -13.20 -18.82
C PRO A 19 24.85 -13.79 -19.87
N ASP A 20 25.88 -14.53 -19.47
CA ASP A 20 26.84 -15.16 -20.40
C ASP A 20 26.21 -16.22 -21.32
N TYR A 21 24.99 -16.66 -21.00
CA TYR A 21 24.19 -17.60 -21.79
C TYR A 21 23.21 -16.94 -22.75
N ILE A 22 23.23 -15.60 -22.84
CA ILE A 22 22.35 -14.81 -23.69
C ILE A 22 23.20 -14.02 -24.69
N THR A 23 22.99 -14.31 -25.96
CA THR A 23 23.63 -13.59 -27.07
C THR A 23 22.66 -12.56 -27.64
N ASP A 24 21.41 -12.94 -27.80
CA ASP A 24 20.32 -12.12 -28.28
C ASP A 24 19.18 -12.11 -27.27
N PRO A 25 18.94 -10.99 -26.53
CA PRO A 25 17.87 -10.91 -25.53
C PRO A 25 16.47 -11.08 -26.08
N GLU A 26 16.24 -10.94 -27.40
CA GLU A 26 14.91 -11.11 -28.02
C GLU A 26 14.56 -12.59 -28.28
N THR A 27 15.56 -13.48 -28.26
CA THR A 27 15.37 -14.90 -28.63
C THR A 27 15.95 -15.90 -27.63
N ASP A 28 16.91 -15.47 -26.80
CA ASP A 28 17.64 -16.36 -25.93
C ASP A 28 17.10 -16.36 -24.50
N VAL A 29 17.10 -17.53 -23.87
CA VAL A 29 16.78 -17.77 -22.47
C VAL A 29 17.92 -18.52 -21.80
N ALA A 30 18.53 -17.91 -20.77
CA ALA A 30 19.59 -18.59 -20.02
C ALA A 30 19.05 -19.81 -19.24
N GLY A 31 17.87 -19.69 -18.67
CA GLY A 31 17.26 -20.75 -17.88
C GLY A 31 17.89 -20.94 -16.50
N VAL A 32 17.42 -21.94 -15.74
CA VAL A 32 17.85 -22.25 -14.38
C VAL A 32 18.51 -23.61 -14.34
N ASP A 33 19.71 -23.70 -13.73
CA ASP A 33 20.43 -24.96 -13.54
C ASP A 33 21.31 -24.93 -12.28
N TRP A 34 22.00 -26.05 -11.99
CA TRP A 34 23.02 -26.13 -10.95
C TRP A 34 24.31 -25.48 -11.42
N ILE A 35 24.65 -24.35 -10.86
CA ILE A 35 25.86 -23.59 -11.15
C ILE A 35 26.78 -23.52 -9.93
N LEU A 36 28.06 -23.18 -10.13
CA LEU A 36 28.91 -22.82 -9.00
C LEU A 36 28.44 -21.51 -8.38
N GLY A 37 28.42 -21.43 -7.05
CA GLY A 37 28.01 -20.21 -6.34
C GLY A 37 28.86 -18.98 -6.69
N THR A 38 30.11 -19.22 -7.14
CA THR A 38 31.01 -18.16 -7.65
C THR A 38 30.59 -17.58 -9.01
N HIS A 39 29.72 -18.29 -9.73
CA HIS A 39 29.15 -17.85 -11.01
C HIS A 39 27.73 -17.31 -10.85
N TRP A 40 27.26 -17.17 -9.63
CA TRP A 40 25.94 -16.60 -9.37
C TRP A 40 25.84 -15.15 -9.82
N TRP A 41 24.77 -14.85 -10.53
CA TRP A 41 24.42 -13.52 -10.98
C TRP A 41 22.99 -13.20 -10.53
N PRO A 42 22.70 -11.98 -10.01
CA PRO A 42 21.33 -11.61 -9.72
C PRO A 42 20.48 -11.58 -11.00
N TYR A 43 19.20 -11.91 -10.90
CA TYR A 43 18.27 -11.87 -12.04
C TYR A 43 17.93 -10.42 -12.38
N GLN A 44 18.90 -9.76 -13.03
CA GLN A 44 18.90 -8.35 -13.40
C GLN A 44 19.58 -8.14 -14.74
N ARG A 45 19.25 -7.03 -15.43
CA ARG A 45 19.99 -6.64 -16.62
C ARG A 45 21.46 -6.38 -16.29
N GLY A 46 22.35 -6.70 -17.22
CA GLY A 46 23.80 -6.55 -17.03
C GLY A 46 24.29 -5.13 -16.74
N THR A 47 23.52 -4.11 -17.15
CA THR A 47 23.80 -2.69 -16.89
C THR A 47 23.29 -2.21 -15.51
N PHE A 48 22.55 -3.04 -14.79
CA PHE A 48 21.98 -2.70 -13.48
C PHE A 48 21.97 -3.93 -12.57
N VAL A 49 23.17 -4.44 -12.27
CA VAL A 49 23.38 -5.64 -11.46
C VAL A 49 22.93 -5.46 -10.01
N THR A 50 23.29 -4.32 -9.43
CA THR A 50 22.84 -3.89 -8.11
C THR A 50 22.54 -2.40 -8.11
N PRO A 51 21.57 -1.93 -7.28
CA PRO A 51 21.40 -0.50 -7.05
C PRO A 51 22.70 0.15 -6.52
N PRO A 52 23.05 1.37 -6.98
CA PRO A 52 24.26 2.05 -6.55
C PRO A 52 24.11 2.77 -5.19
N PHE A 53 23.43 2.14 -4.24
CA PHE A 53 23.16 2.67 -2.90
C PHE A 53 23.13 1.51 -1.87
N ALA A 54 23.13 1.87 -0.58
CA ALA A 54 23.08 0.88 0.50
C ALA A 54 21.85 -0.01 0.39
N GLY A 55 22.01 -1.34 0.49
CA GLY A 55 20.92 -2.31 0.37
C GLY A 55 19.89 -2.21 1.49
N TYR A 56 20.35 -1.96 2.70
CA TYR A 56 19.49 -1.80 3.87
C TYR A 56 19.01 -0.33 4.01
N LEU A 57 17.72 -0.06 3.95
CA LEU A 57 16.55 -0.92 3.74
C LEU A 57 16.20 -1.02 2.24
N SER A 58 15.39 -2.06 1.87
CA SER A 58 14.85 -2.12 0.51
C SER A 58 13.93 -0.94 0.23
N GLY A 59 14.29 -0.13 -0.77
CA GLY A 59 13.47 1.00 -1.21
C GLY A 59 12.11 0.56 -1.71
N HIS A 60 12.04 -0.50 -2.54
CA HIS A 60 10.79 -1.04 -3.04
C HIS A 60 9.86 -1.49 -1.91
N SER A 61 10.38 -2.18 -0.89
CA SER A 61 9.58 -2.62 0.26
C SER A 61 9.06 -1.45 1.08
N THR A 62 9.87 -0.43 1.28
CA THR A 62 9.52 0.76 2.07
C THR A 62 8.49 1.63 1.35
N PHE A 63 8.78 2.01 0.10
CA PHE A 63 7.90 2.91 -0.66
C PHE A 63 6.59 2.25 -1.05
N SER A 64 6.61 0.98 -1.48
CA SER A 64 5.37 0.28 -1.85
C SER A 64 4.45 0.09 -0.66
N ARG A 65 4.99 -0.25 0.52
CA ARG A 65 4.19 -0.36 1.73
C ARG A 65 3.65 1.01 2.15
N ALA A 66 4.44 2.06 2.12
CA ALA A 66 3.98 3.40 2.44
C ALA A 66 2.85 3.85 1.50
N ALA A 67 2.98 3.57 0.19
CA ALA A 67 1.95 3.86 -0.78
C ALA A 67 0.65 3.07 -0.51
N ALA A 68 0.74 1.78 -0.17
CA ALA A 68 -0.42 0.96 0.18
C ALA A 68 -1.19 1.52 1.38
N GLU A 69 -0.48 1.97 2.44
CA GLU A 69 -1.10 2.62 3.60
C GLU A 69 -1.79 3.94 3.23
N VAL A 70 -1.10 4.78 2.45
CA VAL A 70 -1.69 6.05 1.99
C VAL A 70 -2.94 5.80 1.15
N MET A 71 -2.91 4.85 0.22
CA MET A 71 -4.07 4.51 -0.62
C MET A 71 -5.22 3.97 0.23
N THR A 72 -4.95 3.10 1.20
CA THR A 72 -5.94 2.61 2.17
C THR A 72 -6.60 3.77 2.94
N LEU A 73 -5.80 4.72 3.41
CA LEU A 73 -6.29 5.86 4.20
C LEU A 73 -7.08 6.87 3.34
N ILE A 74 -6.68 7.09 2.09
CA ILE A 74 -7.39 7.99 1.17
C ILE A 74 -8.74 7.39 0.74
N THR A 75 -8.75 6.10 0.39
CA THR A 75 -9.96 5.43 -0.13
C THR A 75 -10.90 4.97 0.98
N GLY A 76 -10.40 4.85 2.21
CA GLY A 76 -11.13 4.28 3.35
C GLY A 76 -11.32 2.75 3.23
N SER A 77 -10.58 2.09 2.35
CA SER A 77 -10.64 0.65 2.09
C SER A 77 -9.24 0.12 1.78
N GLU A 78 -8.93 -1.07 2.24
CA GLU A 78 -7.68 -1.76 1.87
C GLU A 78 -7.75 -2.40 0.48
N PHE A 79 -8.95 -2.60 -0.06
CA PHE A 79 -9.19 -3.27 -1.33
C PHE A 79 -9.07 -2.31 -2.51
N PHE A 80 -8.61 -2.85 -3.64
CA PHE A 80 -8.65 -2.12 -4.91
C PHE A 80 -10.09 -1.76 -5.30
N PRO A 81 -10.30 -0.61 -5.98
CA PRO A 81 -11.60 -0.27 -6.55
C PRO A 81 -12.09 -1.37 -7.49
N GLY A 82 -13.33 -1.82 -7.30
CA GLY A 82 -13.87 -2.96 -8.04
C GLY A 82 -13.48 -4.34 -7.46
N GLY A 83 -12.73 -4.38 -6.35
CA GLY A 83 -12.39 -5.58 -5.58
C GLY A 83 -11.10 -6.29 -6.02
N MET A 84 -10.46 -5.88 -7.13
CA MET A 84 -9.24 -6.50 -7.63
C MET A 84 -8.39 -5.50 -8.42
N GLY A 85 -7.09 -5.42 -8.08
CA GLY A 85 -6.07 -4.81 -8.94
C GLY A 85 -5.53 -5.86 -9.91
N THR A 86 -5.31 -5.49 -11.17
CA THR A 86 -4.77 -6.40 -12.19
C THR A 86 -3.65 -5.75 -12.97
N PHE A 87 -2.71 -6.58 -13.43
CA PHE A 87 -1.65 -6.17 -14.34
C PHE A 87 -1.35 -7.32 -15.32
N ASP A 88 -1.57 -7.06 -16.61
CA ASP A 88 -1.38 -8.06 -17.65
C ASP A 88 0.08 -8.10 -18.11
N ILE A 89 0.64 -9.29 -18.19
CA ILE A 89 1.97 -9.59 -18.68
C ILE A 89 1.84 -10.37 -19.98
N THR A 90 2.42 -9.85 -21.05
CA THR A 90 2.43 -10.50 -22.36
C THR A 90 3.64 -11.44 -22.46
N ALA A 91 3.46 -12.61 -23.05
CA ALA A 91 4.55 -13.52 -23.35
C ALA A 91 5.60 -12.85 -24.25
N ASN A 92 6.86 -13.05 -23.95
CA ASN A 92 8.02 -12.59 -24.71
C ASN A 92 8.08 -11.06 -24.97
N ASP A 93 7.40 -10.26 -24.16
CA ASP A 93 7.30 -8.79 -24.34
C ASP A 93 7.50 -8.02 -23.01
N PHE A 94 8.06 -8.65 -22.00
CA PHE A 94 8.21 -8.02 -20.68
C PHE A 94 9.65 -7.88 -20.21
N LEU A 95 10.49 -8.88 -20.47
CA LEU A 95 11.88 -8.86 -20.06
C LEU A 95 12.74 -8.12 -21.10
N VAL A 96 13.80 -7.45 -20.64
CA VAL A 96 14.70 -6.65 -21.49
C VAL A 96 16.09 -7.24 -21.59
N PHE A 97 16.37 -8.36 -20.93
CA PHE A 97 17.70 -8.98 -20.87
C PHE A 97 17.71 -10.46 -21.22
N GLU A 98 16.56 -11.07 -21.42
CA GLU A 98 16.36 -12.39 -22.03
C GLU A 98 14.91 -12.46 -22.54
N ASP A 99 14.64 -13.44 -23.44
CA ASP A 99 13.29 -13.69 -23.92
C ASP A 99 12.38 -14.22 -22.79
N GLY A 100 11.19 -13.64 -22.65
CA GLY A 100 10.27 -14.07 -21.61
C GLY A 100 9.23 -13.02 -21.19
N PRO A 101 8.29 -13.43 -20.36
CA PRO A 101 8.03 -14.81 -19.89
C PRO A 101 7.46 -15.71 -20.99
N SER A 102 7.58 -17.02 -20.83
CA SER A 102 7.15 -18.03 -21.83
C SER A 102 5.64 -18.10 -22.06
N ALA A 103 4.84 -17.44 -21.24
CA ALA A 103 3.38 -17.39 -21.36
C ALA A 103 2.85 -16.03 -20.85
N SER A 104 1.78 -15.57 -21.49
CA SER A 104 1.02 -14.43 -20.97
C SER A 104 0.24 -14.83 -19.72
N PHE A 105 0.18 -13.93 -18.73
CA PHE A 105 -0.60 -14.12 -17.51
C PHE A 105 -0.98 -12.77 -16.90
N THR A 106 -1.95 -12.80 -15.99
CA THR A 106 -2.39 -11.60 -15.26
C THR A 106 -2.00 -11.72 -13.79
N LEU A 107 -1.27 -10.74 -13.28
CA LEU A 107 -1.08 -10.56 -11.85
C LEU A 107 -2.36 -9.97 -11.24
N GLN A 108 -2.73 -10.45 -10.05
CA GLN A 108 -3.97 -10.06 -9.39
C GLN A 108 -3.74 -9.86 -7.89
N TRP A 109 -4.32 -8.78 -7.35
CA TRP A 109 -4.21 -8.44 -5.93
C TRP A 109 -5.56 -7.98 -5.41
N ALA A 110 -6.01 -8.53 -4.28
CA ALA A 110 -7.21 -8.07 -3.61
C ALA A 110 -6.97 -6.72 -2.92
N THR A 111 -5.86 -6.60 -2.21
CA THR A 111 -5.52 -5.41 -1.42
C THR A 111 -4.30 -4.67 -1.98
N TYR A 112 -4.18 -3.39 -1.64
CA TYR A 112 -2.97 -2.61 -1.92
C TYR A 112 -1.73 -3.21 -1.25
N ARG A 113 -1.91 -3.84 -0.06
CA ARG A 113 -0.84 -4.53 0.65
C ARG A 113 -0.36 -5.78 -0.09
N ASP A 114 -1.26 -6.54 -0.72
CA ASP A 114 -0.86 -7.71 -1.54
C ASP A 114 0.05 -7.30 -2.69
N ALA A 115 -0.29 -6.22 -3.41
CA ALA A 115 0.55 -5.67 -4.48
C ALA A 115 1.90 -5.17 -3.95
N SER A 116 1.90 -4.49 -2.81
CA SER A 116 3.11 -4.04 -2.11
C SER A 116 3.99 -5.22 -1.72
N ASP A 117 3.42 -6.29 -1.18
CA ASP A 117 4.15 -7.45 -0.71
C ASP A 117 4.77 -8.23 -1.89
N GLN A 118 4.07 -8.37 -3.00
CA GLN A 118 4.64 -8.96 -4.21
C GLN A 118 5.76 -8.10 -4.79
N THR A 119 5.60 -6.79 -4.83
CA THR A 119 6.66 -5.85 -5.22
C THR A 119 7.91 -6.01 -4.36
N SER A 120 7.73 -6.16 -3.05
CA SER A 120 8.82 -6.40 -2.10
C SER A 120 9.52 -7.74 -2.37
N LEU A 121 8.76 -8.82 -2.52
CA LEU A 121 9.28 -10.16 -2.80
C LEU A 121 10.03 -10.23 -4.14
N SER A 122 9.62 -9.46 -5.14
CA SER A 122 10.30 -9.40 -6.43
C SER A 122 11.78 -9.05 -6.31
N ARG A 123 12.15 -8.28 -5.26
CA ARG A 123 13.55 -7.89 -5.01
C ARG A 123 14.39 -9.05 -4.48
N ILE A 124 13.76 -9.92 -3.68
CA ILE A 124 14.40 -11.16 -3.20
C ILE A 124 14.55 -12.14 -4.36
N TRP A 125 13.50 -12.32 -5.16
CA TRP A 125 13.55 -13.18 -6.36
C TRP A 125 14.58 -12.70 -7.38
N GLY A 126 14.69 -11.38 -7.55
CA GLY A 126 15.72 -10.77 -8.39
C GLY A 126 17.14 -10.81 -7.81
N GLY A 127 17.32 -11.27 -6.58
CA GLY A 127 18.64 -11.46 -5.94
C GLY A 127 19.33 -10.17 -5.52
N ILE A 128 18.62 -9.07 -5.33
CA ILE A 128 19.21 -7.76 -5.01
C ILE A 128 18.96 -7.27 -3.58
N HIS A 129 18.07 -7.92 -2.85
CA HIS A 129 17.85 -7.70 -1.42
C HIS A 129 17.68 -9.01 -0.66
N PRO A 130 18.35 -9.20 0.49
CA PRO A 130 18.03 -10.28 1.41
C PRO A 130 16.75 -10.01 2.23
N PRO A 131 16.14 -11.03 2.84
CA PRO A 131 14.89 -10.89 3.61
C PRO A 131 14.92 -9.82 4.71
N ILE A 132 16.09 -9.57 5.31
CA ILE A 132 16.22 -8.54 6.37
C ILE A 132 15.95 -7.13 5.83
N ASP A 133 16.34 -6.83 4.61
CA ASP A 133 16.09 -5.54 3.97
C ASP A 133 14.61 -5.35 3.68
N ASP A 134 13.96 -6.42 3.22
CA ASP A 134 12.54 -6.45 2.88
C ASP A 134 11.65 -6.28 4.11
N ILE A 135 11.78 -7.15 5.10
CA ILE A 135 10.89 -7.17 6.29
C ILE A 135 10.96 -5.83 7.03
N LYS A 136 12.17 -5.32 7.25
CA LYS A 136 12.35 -4.01 7.92
C LYS A 136 11.85 -2.86 7.07
N GLY A 137 12.01 -2.93 5.75
CA GLY A 137 11.46 -1.97 4.81
C GLY A 137 9.94 -1.87 4.91
N ARG A 138 9.22 -2.99 4.93
CA ARG A 138 7.76 -3.02 5.09
C ARG A 138 7.31 -2.40 6.41
N ILE A 139 7.95 -2.76 7.55
CA ILE A 139 7.62 -2.23 8.88
C ILE A 139 7.78 -0.71 8.94
N ILE A 140 8.86 -0.19 8.36
CA ILE A 140 9.11 1.25 8.33
C ILE A 140 8.17 1.95 7.33
N GLY A 141 7.95 1.35 6.17
CA GLY A 141 7.03 1.88 5.15
C GLY A 141 5.61 2.07 5.67
N GLU A 142 5.09 1.12 6.45
CA GLU A 142 3.79 1.23 7.10
C GLU A 142 3.69 2.50 7.97
N LYS A 143 4.68 2.74 8.83
CA LYS A 143 4.72 3.93 9.70
C LYS A 143 4.82 5.22 8.88
N ILE A 144 5.75 5.26 7.91
CA ILE A 144 5.95 6.43 7.04
C ILE A 144 4.68 6.76 6.26
N GLY A 145 3.97 5.76 5.72
CA GLY A 145 2.73 5.96 4.97
C GLY A 145 1.66 6.65 5.82
N VAL A 146 1.43 6.14 7.04
CA VAL A 146 0.47 6.71 7.97
C VAL A 146 0.86 8.14 8.39
N GLU A 147 2.12 8.35 8.74
CA GLU A 147 2.63 9.66 9.16
C GLU A 147 2.59 10.68 8.01
N SER A 148 2.97 10.28 6.80
CA SER A 148 2.91 11.14 5.62
C SER A 148 1.48 11.54 5.27
N PHE A 149 0.53 10.61 5.35
CA PHE A 149 -0.88 10.92 5.15
C PHE A 149 -1.40 11.92 6.18
N ASN A 150 -1.08 11.71 7.46
CA ASN A 150 -1.48 12.62 8.52
C ASN A 150 -0.85 14.01 8.35
N LEU A 151 0.42 14.08 7.94
CA LEU A 151 1.08 15.36 7.64
C LEU A 151 0.42 16.07 6.45
N ALA A 152 0.11 15.35 5.36
CA ALA A 152 -0.60 15.94 4.23
C ALA A 152 -1.97 16.49 4.61
N LEU A 153 -2.71 15.81 5.50
CA LEU A 153 -3.99 16.32 6.01
C LEU A 153 -3.82 17.66 6.76
N GLN A 154 -2.72 17.86 7.48
CA GLN A 154 -2.43 19.12 8.15
C GLN A 154 -2.24 20.27 7.15
N TYR A 155 -1.49 20.02 6.06
CA TYR A 155 -1.34 21.00 4.98
C TYR A 155 -2.67 21.35 4.33
N PHE A 156 -3.50 20.34 4.02
CA PHE A 156 -4.81 20.56 3.38
C PHE A 156 -5.84 21.24 4.29
N SER A 157 -5.73 21.07 5.60
CA SER A 157 -6.62 21.70 6.57
C SER A 157 -6.16 23.10 7.02
N GLY A 158 -4.97 23.53 6.61
CA GLY A 158 -4.38 24.80 7.04
C GLY A 158 -3.95 24.84 8.52
N THR A 159 -3.87 23.71 9.19
CA THR A 159 -3.60 23.57 10.63
C THR A 159 -2.14 23.22 10.94
N LEU A 160 -1.18 23.90 10.31
CA LEU A 160 0.25 23.72 10.61
C LEU A 160 0.66 24.47 11.89
N SER A 161 0.16 24.05 13.04
CA SER A 161 0.71 24.48 14.33
C SER A 161 1.39 23.30 15.02
N ASN A 162 2.51 23.54 15.68
CA ASN A 162 3.28 22.51 16.38
C ASN A 162 2.50 21.79 17.52
N ASN A 163 1.33 22.32 17.88
CA ASN A 163 0.46 21.76 18.92
C ASN A 163 -0.65 20.85 18.36
N ASP A 164 -0.89 20.86 17.03
CA ASP A 164 -2.05 20.18 16.43
C ASP A 164 -1.78 18.72 16.03
N VAL A 165 -0.52 18.28 15.99
CA VAL A 165 -0.15 16.91 15.65
C VAL A 165 -0.78 15.89 16.60
N ALA A 166 -0.90 16.21 17.87
CA ALA A 166 -1.56 15.36 18.86
C ALA A 166 -3.10 15.37 18.72
N LEU A 167 -3.67 16.48 18.25
CA LEU A 167 -5.12 16.63 18.09
C LEU A 167 -5.64 15.87 16.87
N LEU A 168 -4.91 15.86 15.74
CA LEU A 168 -5.32 15.13 14.52
C LEU A 168 -5.36 13.62 14.69
N SER A 169 -4.58 13.04 15.59
CA SER A 169 -4.64 11.61 15.91
C SER A 169 -5.94 11.21 16.62
N ASN A 170 -6.63 12.17 17.23
CA ASN A 170 -7.84 11.96 18.03
C ASN A 170 -9.11 12.52 17.38
N GLU A 171 -9.01 13.25 16.26
CA GLU A 171 -10.19 13.74 15.55
C GLU A 171 -11.03 12.62 14.97
N PRO A 172 -12.37 12.72 15.07
CA PRO A 172 -13.26 11.79 14.40
C PRO A 172 -13.10 11.83 12.89
N ARG A 173 -13.02 10.64 12.26
CA ARG A 173 -12.91 10.50 10.81
C ARG A 173 -14.21 9.99 10.24
N LEU A 174 -14.62 10.54 9.10
CA LEU A 174 -15.83 10.15 8.37
C LEU A 174 -15.43 9.63 6.99
N PHE A 175 -15.83 8.41 6.66
CA PHE A 175 -15.48 7.76 5.40
C PHE A 175 -16.49 6.66 5.00
N PRO A 176 -16.66 6.38 3.70
CA PRO A 176 -16.19 7.14 2.56
C PRO A 176 -16.95 8.47 2.39
N SER A 177 -16.35 9.42 1.68
CA SER A 177 -17.09 10.59 1.18
C SER A 177 -16.55 10.91 -0.21
N PRO A 178 -17.35 10.74 -1.26
CA PRO A 178 -18.79 10.47 -1.29
C PRO A 178 -19.19 9.05 -0.84
N PHE A 179 -20.39 8.93 -0.25
CA PHE A 179 -21.02 7.67 0.17
C PHE A 179 -22.28 7.37 -0.62
N GLN A 180 -22.81 6.14 -0.51
CA GLN A 180 -24.10 5.73 -1.09
C GLN A 180 -25.15 5.50 0.01
N ASN A 181 -25.19 4.33 0.61
CA ASN A 181 -26.21 3.96 1.59
C ASN A 181 -25.77 4.13 3.04
N GLU A 182 -24.48 4.22 3.27
CA GLU A 182 -23.89 4.37 4.61
C GLU A 182 -22.53 5.06 4.55
N PHE A 183 -22.08 5.57 5.68
CA PHE A 183 -20.69 5.99 5.91
C PHE A 183 -20.30 5.67 7.36
N ASN A 184 -19.01 5.60 7.59
CA ASN A 184 -18.44 5.24 8.88
C ASN A 184 -17.89 6.47 9.59
N ILE A 185 -17.96 6.46 10.91
CA ILE A 185 -17.30 7.43 11.79
C ILE A 185 -16.40 6.67 12.74
N THR A 186 -15.10 6.92 12.70
CA THR A 186 -14.18 6.45 13.75
C THR A 186 -14.03 7.54 14.81
N VAL A 187 -14.21 7.14 16.06
CA VAL A 187 -14.09 8.04 17.22
C VAL A 187 -13.07 7.45 18.18
N LYS A 188 -11.91 8.07 18.28
CA LYS A 188 -10.88 7.71 19.28
C LYS A 188 -11.01 8.53 20.59
N ASN A 189 -11.79 9.60 20.56
CA ASN A 189 -12.02 10.44 21.71
C ASN A 189 -13.20 9.92 22.52
N GLN A 190 -12.99 9.63 23.80
CA GLN A 190 -14.04 9.16 24.72
C GLN A 190 -15.15 10.19 24.96
N ASP A 191 -14.93 11.46 24.62
CA ASP A 191 -15.89 12.55 24.80
C ASP A 191 -16.90 12.69 23.66
N ALA A 192 -16.67 12.03 22.51
CA ALA A 192 -17.59 12.11 21.38
C ALA A 192 -18.79 11.18 21.60
N GLU A 193 -19.98 11.76 21.69
CA GLU A 193 -21.21 11.02 22.04
C GLU A 193 -22.24 10.95 20.91
N VAL A 194 -22.33 12.02 20.11
CA VAL A 194 -23.44 12.16 19.16
C VAL A 194 -22.97 12.71 17.83
N VAL A 195 -23.45 12.16 16.74
CA VAL A 195 -23.42 12.79 15.42
C VAL A 195 -24.78 13.36 15.07
N LYS A 196 -24.81 14.60 14.57
CA LYS A 196 -25.97 15.25 13.96
C LYS A 196 -25.68 15.47 12.47
N ILE A 197 -26.63 15.17 11.61
CA ILE A 197 -26.54 15.41 10.18
C ILE A 197 -27.53 16.50 9.79
N PHE A 198 -27.04 17.48 9.05
CA PHE A 198 -27.82 18.63 8.60
C PHE A 198 -27.81 18.71 7.06
N THR A 199 -28.88 19.23 6.51
CA THR A 199 -28.93 19.70 5.11
C THR A 199 -28.12 20.97 4.94
N ILE A 200 -27.91 21.38 3.69
CA ILE A 200 -27.14 22.61 3.38
C ILE A 200 -27.81 23.87 3.92
N ASP A 201 -29.12 23.88 4.10
CA ASP A 201 -29.91 24.96 4.68
C ASP A 201 -29.97 24.90 6.22
N GLY A 202 -29.22 23.98 6.85
CA GLY A 202 -29.10 23.87 8.30
C GLY A 202 -30.21 23.09 9.01
N LYS A 203 -31.10 22.42 8.27
CA LYS A 203 -32.15 21.59 8.87
C LYS A 203 -31.55 20.28 9.38
N LEU A 204 -31.77 19.97 10.66
CA LEU A 204 -31.41 18.68 11.25
C LEU A 204 -32.26 17.55 10.67
N ILE A 205 -31.61 16.53 10.12
CA ILE A 205 -32.27 15.37 9.49
C ILE A 205 -32.00 14.06 10.22
N MET A 206 -30.89 13.98 10.96
CA MET A 206 -30.53 12.76 11.70
C MET A 206 -29.74 13.13 12.96
N LYS A 207 -29.96 12.33 14.02
CA LYS A 207 -29.16 12.34 15.25
C LYS A 207 -28.91 10.89 15.68
N THR A 208 -27.64 10.51 15.85
CA THR A 208 -27.25 9.14 16.22
C THR A 208 -26.20 9.19 17.33
N LYS A 209 -26.33 8.30 18.32
CA LYS A 209 -25.32 8.13 19.37
C LYS A 209 -24.11 7.40 18.81
N LEU A 210 -22.91 7.81 19.23
CA LEU A 210 -21.65 7.20 18.85
C LEU A 210 -21.10 6.32 19.97
N ILE A 211 -20.40 5.25 19.60
CA ILE A 211 -19.65 4.38 20.50
C ILE A 211 -18.18 4.79 20.43
N ALA A 212 -17.62 5.18 21.56
CA ALA A 212 -16.21 5.57 21.65
C ALA A 212 -15.28 4.38 21.34
N ASN A 213 -14.15 4.67 20.72
CA ASN A 213 -13.12 3.67 20.32
C ASN A 213 -13.62 2.58 19.36
N ASP A 214 -14.66 2.86 18.60
CA ASP A 214 -15.25 1.94 17.64
C ASP A 214 -15.52 2.61 16.28
N ILE A 215 -15.80 1.79 15.27
CA ILE A 215 -16.31 2.23 13.97
C ILE A 215 -17.82 2.29 14.02
N ASN A 216 -18.37 3.49 13.94
CA ASN A 216 -19.80 3.71 13.95
C ASN A 216 -20.37 3.81 12.53
N THR A 217 -21.12 2.82 12.07
CA THR A 217 -21.75 2.84 10.75
C THR A 217 -23.06 3.61 10.79
N ILE A 218 -23.17 4.65 9.98
CA ILE A 218 -24.34 5.54 9.90
C ILE A 218 -25.13 5.19 8.63
N GLN A 219 -26.32 4.63 8.81
CA GLN A 219 -27.21 4.26 7.73
C GLN A 219 -27.90 5.49 7.14
N THR A 220 -27.76 5.69 5.83
CA THR A 220 -28.20 6.89 5.12
C THR A 220 -28.98 6.60 3.85
N ALA A 221 -29.45 5.35 3.67
CA ALA A 221 -30.19 4.93 2.47
C ALA A 221 -31.41 5.83 2.18
N HIS A 222 -32.04 6.37 3.23
CA HIS A 222 -33.23 7.25 3.14
C HIS A 222 -32.91 8.68 2.74
N LEU A 223 -31.63 9.09 2.70
CA LEU A 223 -31.24 10.44 2.28
C LEU A 223 -31.24 10.55 0.75
N THR A 224 -31.51 11.72 0.23
CA THR A 224 -31.37 12.02 -1.20
C THR A 224 -29.92 12.32 -1.57
N THR A 225 -29.57 12.16 -2.85
CA THR A 225 -28.28 12.62 -3.39
C THR A 225 -28.07 14.10 -3.10
N GLY A 226 -26.92 14.45 -2.54
CA GLY A 226 -26.65 15.85 -2.19
C GLY A 226 -25.53 16.03 -1.18
N VAL A 227 -25.37 17.29 -0.77
CA VAL A 227 -24.37 17.72 0.23
C VAL A 227 -25.03 17.86 1.59
N TYR A 228 -24.35 17.35 2.60
CA TYR A 228 -24.77 17.38 4.00
C TYR A 228 -23.62 17.82 4.90
N PHE A 229 -23.95 18.21 6.13
CA PHE A 229 -22.96 18.50 7.17
C PHE A 229 -23.16 17.54 8.34
N ALA A 230 -22.11 16.79 8.67
CA ALA A 230 -22.05 15.96 9.86
C ALA A 230 -21.33 16.70 10.98
N GLN A 231 -22.00 16.92 12.09
CA GLN A 231 -21.48 17.58 13.27
C GLN A 231 -21.36 16.57 14.41
N ILE A 232 -20.17 16.38 14.95
CA ILE A 232 -19.89 15.48 16.07
C ILE A 232 -19.77 16.31 17.34
N LEU A 233 -20.48 15.89 18.39
CA LEU A 233 -20.62 16.62 19.64
C LEU A 233 -20.14 15.78 20.82
N ARG A 234 -19.67 16.47 21.86
CA ARG A 234 -19.40 15.90 23.19
C ARG A 234 -20.67 15.73 24.03
N ASN A 235 -20.49 15.11 25.19
CA ASN A 235 -21.55 14.96 26.21
C ASN A 235 -22.16 16.28 26.67
N ASP A 236 -21.36 17.35 26.73
CA ASP A 236 -21.80 18.70 27.09
C ASP A 236 -22.43 19.49 25.94
N ALA A 237 -22.71 18.82 24.83
CA ALA A 237 -23.22 19.36 23.57
C ALA A 237 -22.27 20.36 22.86
N SER A 238 -21.02 20.51 23.30
CA SER A 238 -20.03 21.27 22.55
C SER A 238 -19.62 20.51 21.25
N VAL A 239 -19.33 21.27 20.19
CA VAL A 239 -18.97 20.72 18.90
C VAL A 239 -17.49 20.32 18.91
N ILE A 240 -17.20 19.05 18.55
CA ILE A 240 -15.84 18.59 18.33
C ILE A 240 -15.41 18.97 16.91
N ILE A 241 -16.24 18.62 15.91
CA ILE A 241 -15.95 18.87 14.51
C ILE A 241 -17.24 18.95 13.68
N THR A 242 -17.19 19.71 12.59
CA THR A 242 -18.20 19.71 11.53
C THR A 242 -17.53 19.36 10.20
N LYS A 243 -18.00 18.33 9.52
CA LYS A 243 -17.47 17.88 8.22
C LYS A 243 -18.55 17.95 7.16
N LYS A 244 -18.18 18.42 5.98
CA LYS A 244 -18.97 18.27 4.75
C LYS A 244 -18.90 16.82 4.29
N ILE A 245 -20.05 16.20 4.04
CA ILE A 245 -20.18 14.85 3.50
C ILE A 245 -21.07 14.89 2.24
N MET A 246 -20.86 13.95 1.34
CA MET A 246 -21.55 13.97 0.05
C MET A 246 -22.14 12.59 -0.25
N LYS A 247 -23.47 12.55 -0.51
CA LYS A 247 -24.17 11.37 -0.97
C LYS A 247 -24.28 11.35 -2.48
N LYS A 248 -23.91 10.21 -3.10
CA LYS A 248 -24.14 9.89 -4.52
C LYS A 248 -25.47 9.21 -4.73
#